data_2e1d775f70f858e9c930a5159f2a77da
#
_entry.id   2e1d775f70f858e9c930a5159f2a77da
#
_cell.length_a   1.000
_cell.length_b   1.000
_cell.length_c   1.000
_cell.angle_alpha   90.00
_cell.angle_beta   90.00
_cell.angle_gamma   90.00
#
_symmetry.space_group_name_H-M   'P 1'
#
loop_
_entity.id
_entity.type
_entity.pdbx_description
1 polymer ?
#
loop_
_entity_poly.entity_id
_entity_poly.type
_entity_poly.pdbx_seq_one_letter_code
_entity_poly.pdbx_strand_id
1 'polypeptide(L)'
;MRTLHTNRLILRNFVHSDAPKIAAALNDMETCRGLTVVPCPYTMADAEAFLAKPDKAARAVCTLDDHLIGVVGNGAQFGYWFAKAHWGKGYASEATQAVVADHFAHSDADLLSGYVSDNHASAAVLRKLGFEITGDKMLHIRSRNKEVPSKSVVLTKSRWETMT
;
A
#
# COMPACT_ATOMS: atom_id res chain seq x y z
N MET A 1 5.55 16.41 0.05
CA MET A 1 6.30 15.13 -0.10
C MET A 1 6.92 15.08 -1.50
N ARG A 2 8.15 14.58 -1.64
CA ARG A 2 8.86 14.49 -2.91
C ARG A 2 8.20 13.45 -3.84
N THR A 3 8.05 13.75 -5.12
CA THR A 3 7.66 12.77 -6.14
C THR A 3 8.81 11.80 -6.38
N LEU A 4 8.51 10.51 -6.44
CA LEU A 4 9.49 9.46 -6.80
C LEU A 4 9.19 8.97 -8.22
N HIS A 5 10.26 8.68 -8.95
CA HIS A 5 10.18 8.12 -10.30
C HIS A 5 10.88 6.76 -10.31
N THR A 6 10.27 5.79 -10.96
CA THR A 6 10.85 4.50 -11.25
C THR A 6 10.89 4.27 -12.77
N ASN A 7 11.25 3.09 -13.21
CA ASN A 7 11.27 2.79 -14.65
C ASN A 7 9.89 2.90 -15.32
N ARG A 8 8.80 2.60 -14.56
CA ARG A 8 7.43 2.51 -15.12
C ARG A 8 6.40 3.34 -14.36
N LEU A 9 6.79 3.94 -13.20
CA LEU A 9 5.83 4.56 -12.29
C LEU A 9 6.26 5.95 -11.85
N ILE A 10 5.25 6.76 -11.55
CA ILE A 10 5.35 8.03 -10.83
C ILE A 10 4.60 7.89 -9.51
N LEU A 11 5.29 8.13 -8.39
CA LEU A 11 4.68 8.14 -7.06
C LEU A 11 4.63 9.60 -6.58
N ARG A 12 3.44 10.16 -6.53
CA ARG A 12 3.21 11.59 -6.30
C ARG A 12 2.18 11.87 -5.19
N ASN A 13 2.05 13.12 -4.83
CA ASN A 13 0.93 13.55 -4.01
C ASN A 13 -0.41 13.32 -4.73
N PHE A 14 -1.46 13.12 -3.95
CA PHE A 14 -2.81 13.03 -4.50
C PHE A 14 -3.26 14.35 -5.11
N VAL A 15 -4.08 14.25 -6.15
CA VAL A 15 -4.82 15.37 -6.74
C VAL A 15 -6.31 15.05 -6.73
N HIS A 16 -7.16 16.07 -6.78
CA HIS A 16 -8.61 15.88 -6.68
C HIS A 16 -9.18 14.95 -7.78
N SER A 17 -8.59 15.01 -8.98
CA SER A 17 -8.96 14.14 -10.11
C SER A 17 -8.61 12.66 -9.92
N ASP A 18 -7.95 12.26 -8.82
CA ASP A 18 -7.73 10.87 -8.48
C ASP A 18 -8.98 10.18 -7.89
N ALA A 19 -9.95 10.96 -7.36
CA ALA A 19 -11.12 10.42 -6.67
C ALA A 19 -11.91 9.37 -7.47
N PRO A 20 -12.25 9.58 -8.74
CA PRO A 20 -12.97 8.57 -9.53
C PRO A 20 -12.20 7.26 -9.70
N LYS A 21 -10.88 7.35 -9.87
CA LYS A 21 -10.01 6.19 -10.05
C LYS A 21 -9.87 5.39 -8.75
N ILE A 22 -9.72 6.09 -7.61
CA ILE A 22 -9.70 5.47 -6.28
C ILE A 22 -11.04 4.80 -5.99
N ALA A 23 -12.16 5.48 -6.23
CA ALA A 23 -13.50 4.92 -6.01
C ALA A 23 -13.71 3.66 -6.84
N ALA A 24 -13.40 3.70 -8.13
CA ALA A 24 -13.55 2.54 -9.02
C ALA A 24 -12.65 1.35 -8.59
N ALA A 25 -11.41 1.61 -8.20
CA ALA A 25 -10.47 0.57 -7.79
C ALA A 25 -10.86 -0.09 -6.47
N LEU A 26 -11.32 0.68 -5.48
CA LEU A 26 -11.68 0.19 -4.15
C LEU A 26 -13.13 -0.30 -4.06
N ASN A 27 -13.97 -0.06 -5.05
CA ASN A 27 -15.31 -0.66 -5.14
C ASN A 27 -15.26 -2.09 -5.72
N ASP A 28 -14.11 -2.75 -5.63
CA ASP A 28 -13.90 -4.15 -5.96
C ASP A 28 -13.55 -4.92 -4.69
N MET A 29 -14.35 -5.93 -4.34
CA MET A 29 -14.16 -6.72 -3.12
C MET A 29 -12.79 -7.40 -3.05
N GLU A 30 -12.23 -7.84 -4.17
CA GLU A 30 -10.91 -8.48 -4.15
C GLU A 30 -9.80 -7.48 -3.84
N THR A 31 -9.92 -6.24 -4.31
CA THR A 31 -8.99 -5.16 -3.99
C THR A 31 -9.06 -4.79 -2.51
N CYS A 32 -10.26 -4.64 -1.94
CA CYS A 32 -10.42 -4.16 -0.56
C CYS A 32 -10.43 -5.26 0.51
N ARG A 33 -10.53 -6.55 0.16
CA ARG A 33 -10.64 -7.66 1.14
C ARG A 33 -9.47 -7.79 2.13
N GLY A 34 -8.33 -7.23 1.83
CA GLY A 34 -7.13 -7.20 2.70
C GLY A 34 -6.89 -5.86 3.38
N LEU A 35 -7.74 -4.86 3.17
CA LEU A 35 -7.59 -3.50 3.70
C LEU A 35 -8.46 -3.33 4.93
N THR A 36 -7.86 -2.93 6.06
CA THR A 36 -8.54 -2.90 7.36
C THR A 36 -9.67 -1.87 7.43
N VAL A 37 -9.45 -0.67 6.88
CA VAL A 37 -10.34 0.48 7.09
C VAL A 37 -11.25 0.79 5.89
N VAL A 38 -11.05 0.12 4.77
CA VAL A 38 -11.78 0.38 3.53
C VAL A 38 -13.16 -0.29 3.59
N PRO A 39 -14.27 0.47 3.45
CA PRO A 39 -15.60 -0.11 3.38
C PRO A 39 -15.84 -0.81 2.03
N CYS A 40 -16.84 -1.67 1.97
CA CYS A 40 -17.34 -2.21 0.72
C CYS A 40 -18.89 -2.24 0.79
N PRO A 41 -19.59 -1.58 -0.11
CA PRO A 41 -19.09 -0.82 -1.27
C PRO A 41 -18.26 0.41 -0.89
N TYR A 42 -17.34 0.81 -1.75
CA TYR A 42 -16.56 2.04 -1.63
C TYR A 42 -17.09 3.06 -2.63
N THR A 43 -17.50 4.21 -2.14
CA THR A 43 -18.21 5.22 -2.92
C THR A 43 -17.32 6.38 -3.37
N MET A 44 -17.82 7.20 -4.29
CA MET A 44 -17.16 8.46 -4.66
C MET A 44 -17.00 9.40 -3.47
N ALA A 45 -18.00 9.46 -2.59
CA ALA A 45 -17.92 10.26 -1.35
C ALA A 45 -16.82 9.77 -0.40
N ASP A 46 -16.57 8.45 -0.32
CA ASP A 46 -15.46 7.92 0.46
C ASP A 46 -14.10 8.34 -0.12
N ALA A 47 -13.96 8.33 -1.45
CA ALA A 47 -12.74 8.78 -2.13
C ALA A 47 -12.49 10.28 -1.95
N GLU A 48 -13.51 11.10 -2.05
CA GLU A 48 -13.45 12.56 -1.79
C GLU A 48 -13.09 12.85 -0.34
N ALA A 49 -13.68 12.13 0.62
CA ALA A 49 -13.36 12.25 2.05
C ALA A 49 -11.90 11.85 2.33
N PHE A 50 -11.40 10.79 1.69
CA PHE A 50 -9.99 10.41 1.77
C PHE A 50 -9.07 11.50 1.22
N LEU A 51 -9.38 12.08 0.05
CA LEU A 51 -8.58 13.13 -0.57
C LEU A 51 -8.64 14.47 0.17
N ALA A 52 -9.70 14.72 0.92
CA ALA A 52 -9.82 15.93 1.77
C ALA A 52 -8.80 15.91 2.93
N LYS A 53 -8.43 14.72 3.44
CA LYS A 53 -7.46 14.53 4.52
C LYS A 53 -6.58 13.31 4.23
N PRO A 54 -5.76 13.35 3.17
CA PRO A 54 -4.93 12.20 2.83
C PRO A 54 -3.87 11.99 3.91
N ASP A 55 -3.50 10.74 4.15
CA ASP A 55 -2.30 10.44 4.92
C ASP A 55 -1.10 11.09 4.22
N LYS A 56 -0.42 11.99 4.93
CA LYS A 56 0.74 12.72 4.39
C LYS A 56 1.92 11.80 4.03
N ALA A 57 1.93 10.58 4.55
CA ALA A 57 2.92 9.58 4.22
C ALA A 57 2.50 8.65 3.08
N ALA A 58 1.30 8.83 2.51
CA ALA A 58 0.81 8.04 1.39
C ALA A 58 1.00 8.77 0.05
N ARG A 59 1.33 7.99 -1.00
CA ARG A 59 1.52 8.45 -2.37
C ARG A 59 0.54 7.75 -3.31
N ALA A 60 0.00 8.52 -4.25
CA ALA A 60 -0.63 7.97 -5.44
C ALA A 60 0.44 7.30 -6.31
N VAL A 61 0.21 6.06 -6.71
CA VAL A 61 1.07 5.34 -7.65
C VAL A 61 0.42 5.42 -9.03
N CYS A 62 1.12 6.02 -9.97
CA CYS A 62 0.65 6.26 -11.33
C CYS A 62 1.59 5.63 -12.35
N THR A 63 1.06 5.28 -13.52
CA THR A 63 1.85 4.99 -14.73
C THR A 63 2.49 6.26 -15.27
N LEU A 64 3.39 6.16 -16.26
CA LEU A 64 4.09 7.33 -16.79
C LEU A 64 3.18 8.34 -17.51
N ASP A 65 1.99 7.91 -17.95
CA ASP A 65 0.92 8.76 -18.49
C ASP A 65 -0.02 9.32 -17.42
N ASP A 66 0.41 9.28 -16.14
CA ASP A 66 -0.30 9.80 -14.97
C ASP A 66 -1.65 9.12 -14.67
N HIS A 67 -1.82 7.86 -15.09
CA HIS A 67 -2.98 7.07 -14.69
C HIS A 67 -2.76 6.43 -13.33
N LEU A 68 -3.57 6.78 -12.31
CA LEU A 68 -3.50 6.20 -10.97
C LEU A 68 -3.88 4.71 -11.01
N ILE A 69 -3.00 3.86 -10.48
CA ILE A 69 -3.17 2.40 -10.44
C ILE A 69 -3.12 1.83 -9.02
N GLY A 70 -2.75 2.62 -8.02
CA GLY A 70 -2.65 2.17 -6.64
C GLY A 70 -2.17 3.26 -5.69
N VAL A 71 -1.95 2.87 -4.45
CA VAL A 71 -1.45 3.72 -3.37
C VAL A 71 -0.40 2.97 -2.56
N VAL A 72 0.66 3.64 -2.16
CA VAL A 72 1.65 3.14 -1.19
C VAL A 72 1.85 4.18 -0.10
N GLY A 73 1.81 3.77 1.15
CA GLY A 73 2.05 4.62 2.32
C GLY A 73 3.07 4.03 3.28
N ASN A 74 3.85 4.89 3.94
CA ASN A 74 4.83 4.55 4.96
C ASN A 74 4.64 5.38 6.25
N GLY A 75 3.36 5.63 6.62
CA GLY A 75 2.99 6.31 7.85
C GLY A 75 3.17 5.42 9.08
N ALA A 76 2.18 5.43 9.98
CA ALA A 76 2.19 4.58 11.19
C ALA A 76 2.34 3.09 10.86
N GLN A 77 1.82 2.68 9.70
CA GLN A 77 2.08 1.36 9.13
C GLN A 77 2.40 1.50 7.64
N PHE A 78 3.36 0.71 7.19
CA PHE A 78 3.63 0.54 5.77
C PHE A 78 2.51 -0.29 5.15
N GLY A 79 1.90 0.24 4.10
CA GLY A 79 0.77 -0.42 3.44
C GLY A 79 0.62 0.03 2.00
N TYR A 80 -0.10 -0.77 1.22
CA TYR A 80 -0.36 -0.47 -0.19
C TYR A 80 -1.58 -1.23 -0.70
N TRP A 81 -2.14 -0.73 -1.77
CA TRP A 81 -3.09 -1.45 -2.59
C TRP A 81 -2.92 -1.06 -4.06
N PHE A 82 -3.31 -1.95 -4.95
CA PHE A 82 -3.32 -1.74 -6.40
C PHE A 82 -4.65 -2.22 -6.98
N ALA A 83 -5.17 -1.48 -7.96
CA ALA A 83 -6.36 -1.89 -8.69
C ALA A 83 -6.12 -3.26 -9.38
N LYS A 84 -7.11 -4.14 -9.32
CA LYS A 84 -7.04 -5.53 -9.78
C LYS A 84 -6.51 -5.66 -11.22
N ALA A 85 -6.89 -4.76 -12.13
CA ALA A 85 -6.42 -4.74 -13.51
C ALA A 85 -4.89 -4.58 -13.66
N HIS A 86 -4.19 -4.18 -12.59
CA HIS A 86 -2.74 -3.96 -12.56
C HIS A 86 -1.97 -4.99 -11.75
N TRP A 87 -2.63 -6.04 -11.24
CA TRP A 87 -1.97 -7.13 -10.53
C TRP A 87 -1.12 -8.01 -11.45
N GLY A 88 -0.16 -8.72 -10.89
CA GLY A 88 0.69 -9.65 -11.64
C GLY A 88 1.74 -9.01 -12.55
N LYS A 89 1.78 -7.67 -12.64
CA LYS A 89 2.69 -6.92 -13.53
C LYS A 89 3.96 -6.40 -12.84
N GLY A 90 4.14 -6.70 -11.54
CA GLY A 90 5.29 -6.28 -10.75
C GLY A 90 5.22 -4.84 -10.23
N TYR A 91 4.16 -4.09 -10.47
CA TYR A 91 4.01 -2.70 -10.03
C TYR A 91 4.07 -2.54 -8.51
N ALA A 92 3.46 -3.46 -7.76
CA ALA A 92 3.52 -3.42 -6.30
C ALA A 92 4.97 -3.53 -5.81
N SER A 93 5.75 -4.48 -6.32
CA SER A 93 7.17 -4.63 -5.94
C SER A 93 7.99 -3.39 -6.30
N GLU A 94 7.79 -2.82 -7.50
CA GLU A 94 8.52 -1.65 -7.96
C GLU A 94 8.20 -0.40 -7.12
N ALA A 95 6.92 -0.12 -6.89
CA ALA A 95 6.50 1.05 -6.11
C ALA A 95 6.90 0.94 -4.64
N THR A 96 6.69 -0.23 -4.01
CA THR A 96 7.04 -0.43 -2.61
C THR A 96 8.54 -0.36 -2.38
N GLN A 97 9.36 -0.89 -3.29
CA GLN A 97 10.82 -0.77 -3.21
C GLN A 97 11.27 0.70 -3.26
N ALA A 98 10.69 1.51 -4.15
CA ALA A 98 11.01 2.94 -4.24
C ALA A 98 10.66 3.70 -2.95
N VAL A 99 9.51 3.38 -2.33
CA VAL A 99 9.09 4.02 -1.06
C VAL A 99 9.97 3.59 0.10
N VAL A 100 10.33 2.31 0.20
CA VAL A 100 11.24 1.80 1.24
C VAL A 100 12.63 2.41 1.11
N ALA A 101 13.16 2.50 -0.11
CA ALA A 101 14.44 3.15 -0.38
C ALA A 101 14.43 4.64 0.02
N ASP A 102 13.36 5.37 -0.35
CA ASP A 102 13.19 6.78 0.04
C ASP A 102 13.06 6.93 1.57
N HIS A 103 12.36 6.00 2.24
CA HIS A 103 12.23 6.01 3.69
C HIS A 103 13.60 5.87 4.38
N PHE A 104 14.36 4.82 4.07
CA PHE A 104 15.65 4.57 4.71
C PHE A 104 16.79 5.50 4.27
N ALA A 105 16.62 6.23 3.17
CA ALA A 105 17.51 7.32 2.80
C ALA A 105 17.37 8.56 3.72
N HIS A 106 16.23 8.69 4.43
CA HIS A 106 15.90 9.87 5.24
C HIS A 106 15.53 9.55 6.69
N SER A 107 15.46 8.27 7.08
CA SER A 107 15.03 7.82 8.40
C SER A 107 15.70 6.48 8.75
N ASP A 108 15.97 6.31 10.04
CA ASP A 108 16.43 5.03 10.60
C ASP A 108 15.28 4.25 11.28
N ALA A 109 14.06 4.80 11.26
CA ALA A 109 12.91 4.18 11.90
C ALA A 109 12.48 2.92 11.16
N ASP A 110 12.19 1.87 11.92
CA ASP A 110 11.67 0.62 11.38
C ASP A 110 10.32 0.83 10.69
N LEU A 111 10.09 0.10 9.61
CA LEU A 111 8.81 0.03 8.95
C LEU A 111 8.00 -1.14 9.51
N LEU A 112 6.87 -0.82 10.12
CA LEU A 112 5.90 -1.80 10.60
C LEU A 112 4.83 -2.06 9.53
N SER A 113 4.44 -3.30 9.33
CA SER A 113 3.39 -3.68 8.40
C SER A 113 2.62 -4.92 8.88
N GLY A 114 1.68 -5.36 8.08
CA GLY A 114 0.97 -6.61 8.29
C GLY A 114 0.21 -7.02 7.05
N TYR A 115 -0.19 -8.28 7.01
CA TYR A 115 -1.02 -8.81 5.93
C TYR A 115 -1.97 -9.89 6.44
N VAL A 116 -3.12 -9.99 5.78
CA VAL A 116 -4.07 -11.09 6.05
C VAL A 116 -3.44 -12.40 5.61
N SER A 117 -3.53 -13.44 6.45
CA SER A 117 -2.80 -14.70 6.27
C SER A 117 -3.10 -15.41 4.94
N ASP A 118 -4.29 -15.17 4.36
CA ASP A 118 -4.68 -15.69 3.05
C ASP A 118 -4.25 -14.79 1.86
N ASN A 119 -3.57 -13.66 2.12
CA ASN A 119 -3.07 -12.76 1.08
C ASN A 119 -1.62 -13.10 0.71
N HIS A 120 -1.43 -14.18 -0.04
CA HIS A 120 -0.12 -14.67 -0.45
C HIS A 120 0.64 -13.68 -1.35
N ALA A 121 -0.07 -12.86 -2.13
CA ALA A 121 0.54 -11.84 -2.98
C ALA A 121 1.21 -10.75 -2.14
N SER A 122 0.51 -10.24 -1.11
CA SER A 122 1.09 -9.27 -0.17
C SER A 122 2.25 -9.86 0.61
N ALA A 123 2.12 -11.10 1.09
CA ALA A 123 3.19 -11.83 1.78
C ALA A 123 4.46 -11.92 0.91
N ALA A 124 4.31 -12.20 -0.39
CA ALA A 124 5.42 -12.31 -1.32
C ALA A 124 6.13 -10.96 -1.55
N VAL A 125 5.37 -9.86 -1.69
CA VAL A 125 5.94 -8.51 -1.84
C VAL A 125 6.72 -8.11 -0.58
N LEU A 126 6.12 -8.24 0.60
CA LEU A 126 6.76 -7.87 1.87
C LEU A 126 8.01 -8.70 2.14
N ARG A 127 7.97 -10.01 1.85
CA ARG A 127 9.15 -10.88 1.98
C ARG A 127 10.29 -10.45 1.02
N LYS A 128 9.98 -10.08 -0.22
CA LYS A 128 10.99 -9.58 -1.18
C LYS A 128 11.65 -8.28 -0.72
N LEU A 129 10.92 -7.44 0.02
CA LEU A 129 11.46 -6.22 0.62
C LEU A 129 12.32 -6.50 1.87
N GLY A 130 12.26 -7.73 2.41
CA GLY A 130 13.02 -8.13 3.60
C GLY A 130 12.23 -8.04 4.91
N PHE A 131 10.92 -7.78 4.87
CA PHE A 131 10.11 -7.81 6.08
C PHE A 131 10.12 -9.19 6.74
N GLU A 132 10.28 -9.21 8.06
CA GLU A 132 10.31 -10.41 8.90
C GLU A 132 9.04 -10.49 9.75
N ILE A 133 8.50 -11.71 9.92
CA ILE A 133 7.30 -11.93 10.74
C ILE A 133 7.68 -11.76 12.21
N THR A 134 6.91 -10.92 12.91
CA THR A 134 7.07 -10.67 14.35
C THR A 134 5.97 -11.29 15.20
N GLY A 135 4.88 -11.71 14.60
CA GLY A 135 3.79 -12.39 15.33
C GLY A 135 2.53 -12.58 14.52
N ASP A 136 1.62 -13.31 15.15
CA ASP A 136 0.26 -13.53 14.67
C ASP A 136 -0.69 -12.53 15.34
N LYS A 137 -1.71 -12.09 14.60
CA LYS A 137 -2.77 -11.25 15.12
C LYS A 137 -4.09 -11.49 14.40
N MET A 138 -5.17 -11.08 15.03
CA MET A 138 -6.47 -10.95 14.38
C MET A 138 -6.65 -9.50 13.94
N LEU A 139 -7.14 -9.29 12.73
CA LEU A 139 -7.50 -7.97 12.22
C LEU A 139 -8.95 -7.92 11.82
N HIS A 140 -9.65 -6.89 12.31
CA HIS A 140 -11.00 -6.60 11.81
C HIS A 140 -10.88 -5.99 10.41
N ILE A 141 -11.42 -6.68 9.41
CA ILE A 141 -11.47 -6.19 8.03
C ILE A 141 -12.85 -5.63 7.75
N ARG A 142 -12.94 -4.32 7.59
CA ARG A 142 -14.21 -3.60 7.44
C ARG A 142 -15.02 -4.11 6.26
N SER A 143 -14.40 -4.31 5.10
CA SER A 143 -15.06 -4.82 3.90
C SER A 143 -15.62 -6.24 4.05
N ARG A 144 -15.05 -7.04 4.96
CA ARG A 144 -15.46 -8.43 5.25
C ARG A 144 -16.35 -8.51 6.49
N ASN A 145 -16.47 -7.42 7.26
CA ASN A 145 -17.18 -7.33 8.54
C ASN A 145 -16.86 -8.49 9.49
N LYS A 146 -15.58 -8.86 9.59
CA LYS A 146 -15.12 -9.92 10.47
C LYS A 146 -13.65 -9.80 10.84
N GLU A 147 -13.30 -10.45 11.95
CA GLU A 147 -11.92 -10.72 12.34
C GLU A 147 -11.30 -11.78 11.44
N VAL A 148 -10.07 -11.55 10.97
CA VAL A 148 -9.34 -12.52 10.14
C VAL A 148 -7.92 -12.73 10.64
N PRO A 149 -7.38 -13.96 10.52
CA PRO A 149 -5.99 -14.25 10.84
C PRO A 149 -5.04 -13.42 9.98
N SER A 150 -4.04 -12.83 10.60
CA SER A 150 -3.10 -11.91 9.98
C SER A 150 -1.71 -12.04 10.59
N LYS A 151 -0.70 -11.59 9.88
CA LYS A 151 0.69 -11.52 10.34
C LYS A 151 1.09 -10.09 10.59
N SER A 152 1.84 -9.85 11.67
CA SER A 152 2.61 -8.62 11.88
C SER A 152 4.01 -8.83 11.33
N VAL A 153 4.56 -7.80 10.68
CA VAL A 153 5.90 -7.85 10.08
C VAL A 153 6.65 -6.54 10.32
N VAL A 154 7.96 -6.60 10.37
CA VAL A 154 8.86 -5.45 10.51
C VAL A 154 9.96 -5.49 9.47
N LEU A 155 10.37 -4.34 8.99
CA LEU A 155 11.59 -4.16 8.22
C LEU A 155 12.47 -3.12 8.92
N THR A 156 13.65 -3.56 9.38
CA THR A 156 14.65 -2.68 9.97
C THR A 156 15.57 -2.13 8.87
N LYS A 157 16.20 -0.98 9.14
CA LYS A 157 17.18 -0.39 8.22
C LYS A 157 18.35 -1.37 7.97
N SER A 158 18.90 -1.98 9.00
CA SER A 158 20.00 -2.94 8.88
C SER A 158 19.64 -4.13 7.98
N ARG A 159 18.41 -4.63 8.11
CA ARG A 159 17.91 -5.70 7.24
C ARG A 159 17.81 -5.26 5.79
N TRP A 160 17.28 -4.06 5.54
CA TRP A 160 17.18 -3.49 4.20
C TRP A 160 18.56 -3.36 3.54
N GLU A 161 19.55 -2.82 4.26
CA GLU A 161 20.93 -2.64 3.78
C GLU A 161 21.64 -3.95 3.44
N THR A 162 21.26 -5.07 4.08
CA THR A 162 21.83 -6.39 3.75
C THR A 162 21.23 -7.01 2.49
N MET A 163 20.10 -6.50 2.00
CA MET A 163 19.38 -7.04 0.83
C MET A 163 19.56 -6.21 -0.43
N THR A 164 20.12 -5.02 -0.32
CA THR A 164 20.39 -4.08 -1.41
C THR A 164 21.88 -3.92 -1.66
#